data_0f4457c1611b129e2377e67175db2f93
#
_entry.id   0f4457c1611b129e2377e67175db2f93
#
_cell.length_a   1.000
_cell.length_b   1.000
_cell.length_c   1.000
_cell.angle_alpha   90.00
_cell.angle_beta   90.00
_cell.angle_gamma   90.00
#
_symmetry.space_group_name_H-M   'P 1'
#
loop_
_entity.id
_entity.type
_entity.pdbx_description
1 polymer ?
#
loop_
_entity_poly.entity_id
_entity_poly.type
_entity_poly.pdbx_seq_one_letter_code
_entity_poly.pdbx_strand_id
1 'polypeptide(L)'
;MRYKKFKNAEIEVSQLAVGTWAIGGQNYGKVDKNEAIYAIRRMIENGVNLIDTAPCYGNGTSEKIVGEVLKEIPREQVLISTKFGLIPDIYTHGYKKDTSYKNAMREIQSSLMNLGTDYIDFYFVHWPDVNTPINETMAALEEMKRKGYIRYVGVSNFTAEQIKEAEQYIQIDVQQPLYSMVDRGFEDLMSWGYDRGIDSMTYGSMGAGILSGKIRSMPSFEKNDLRLTFYDTYKEPKFSKIMELLKVMDSIADGHNVPVGQVALNWSTQKEYVGTALVGVRSVEHADENCKTFDWKLTEEEMKILDSKIEECAL
;
A
#
# COMPACT_ATOMS: atom_id res chain seq x y z
N MET A 1 16.16 4.35 -8.87
CA MET A 1 14.77 4.60 -8.38
C MET A 1 14.14 5.75 -9.15
N ARG A 2 12.82 5.72 -9.39
CA ARG A 2 12.05 6.82 -9.98
C ARG A 2 11.18 7.47 -8.91
N TYR A 3 10.91 8.78 -9.04
CA TYR A 3 10.10 9.55 -8.10
C TYR A 3 8.96 10.25 -8.83
N LYS A 4 7.86 10.52 -8.11
CA LYS A 4 6.76 11.40 -8.52
C LYS A 4 6.58 12.49 -7.49
N LYS A 5 6.32 13.72 -7.96
CA LYS A 5 5.91 14.81 -7.08
C LYS A 5 4.40 14.67 -6.84
N PHE A 6 4.01 14.41 -5.59
CA PHE A 6 2.61 14.41 -5.17
C PHE A 6 2.06 15.84 -5.22
N LYS A 7 0.92 16.00 -5.86
CA LYS A 7 0.42 17.33 -6.23
C LYS A 7 -0.01 18.16 -5.00
N ASN A 8 -0.97 17.64 -4.21
CA ASN A 8 -1.48 18.36 -3.03
C ASN A 8 -0.45 18.42 -1.89
N ALA A 9 0.37 17.38 -1.73
CA ALA A 9 1.41 17.34 -0.71
C ALA A 9 2.69 18.10 -1.09
N GLU A 10 2.89 18.40 -2.37
CA GLU A 10 4.09 19.06 -2.94
C GLU A 10 5.42 18.40 -2.57
N ILE A 11 5.42 17.07 -2.36
CA ILE A 11 6.58 16.30 -1.93
C ILE A 11 6.94 15.22 -2.95
N GLU A 12 8.23 14.92 -3.09
CA GLU A 12 8.69 13.83 -3.94
C GLU A 12 8.61 12.50 -3.21
N VAL A 13 7.93 11.51 -3.84
CA VAL A 13 7.76 10.16 -3.33
C VAL A 13 8.31 9.16 -4.35
N SER A 14 9.09 8.19 -3.86
CA SER A 14 9.56 7.08 -4.69
C SER A 14 8.38 6.29 -5.25
N GLN A 15 8.43 5.90 -6.52
CA GLN A 15 7.34 5.14 -7.16
C GLN A 15 7.17 3.72 -6.59
N LEU A 16 8.06 3.31 -5.70
CA LEU A 16 7.95 2.13 -4.87
C LEU A 16 8.01 2.53 -3.41
N ALA A 17 7.17 1.95 -2.58
CA ALA A 17 7.18 2.14 -1.14
C ALA A 17 7.20 0.80 -0.40
N VAL A 18 7.76 0.80 0.80
CA VAL A 18 7.76 -0.38 1.67
C VAL A 18 6.37 -0.58 2.25
N GLY A 19 5.70 -1.69 1.92
CA GLY A 19 4.48 -2.13 2.56
C GLY A 19 4.80 -3.12 3.70
N THR A 20 4.34 -2.83 4.91
CA THR A 20 4.72 -3.62 6.10
C THR A 20 3.60 -4.51 6.63
N TRP A 21 2.50 -4.71 5.90
CA TRP A 21 1.39 -5.54 6.36
C TRP A 21 1.83 -6.96 6.74
N ALA A 22 2.57 -7.62 5.85
CA ALA A 22 3.07 -8.97 6.10
C ALA A 22 4.09 -9.06 7.26
N ILE A 23 4.77 -7.96 7.59
CA ILE A 23 5.76 -7.88 8.68
C ILE A 23 5.08 -7.92 10.05
N GLY A 24 3.82 -7.53 10.16
CA GLY A 24 3.03 -7.65 11.38
C GLY A 24 2.84 -9.09 11.87
N GLY A 25 3.11 -10.10 11.04
CA GLY A 25 3.14 -11.51 11.40
C GLY A 25 1.77 -12.18 11.58
N GLN A 26 0.66 -11.44 11.51
CA GLN A 26 -0.68 -12.04 11.57
C GLN A 26 -1.11 -12.52 10.17
N ASN A 27 -1.46 -13.83 10.08
CA ASN A 27 -2.08 -14.43 8.88
C ASN A 27 -1.25 -14.39 7.58
N TYR A 28 0.06 -14.14 7.67
CA TYR A 28 1.02 -14.14 6.55
C TYR A 28 2.25 -15.04 6.81
N GLY A 29 2.18 -15.93 7.82
CA GLY A 29 3.26 -16.80 8.24
C GLY A 29 4.25 -16.14 9.22
N LYS A 30 5.29 -16.88 9.63
CA LYS A 30 6.31 -16.38 10.55
C LYS A 30 7.19 -15.34 9.86
N VAL A 31 7.50 -14.28 10.58
CA VAL A 31 8.40 -13.19 10.13
C VAL A 31 9.61 -13.17 11.06
N ASP A 32 10.80 -13.19 10.50
CA ASP A 32 12.01 -12.84 11.23
C ASP A 32 12.12 -11.31 11.31
N LYS A 33 12.14 -10.79 12.54
CA LYS A 33 12.19 -9.34 12.79
C LYS A 33 13.46 -8.71 12.23
N ASN A 34 14.62 -9.36 12.39
CA ASN A 34 15.89 -8.81 11.97
C ASN A 34 15.98 -8.79 10.42
N GLU A 35 15.54 -9.88 9.80
CA GLU A 35 15.49 -9.97 8.34
C GLU A 35 14.56 -8.90 7.75
N ALA A 36 13.41 -8.65 8.38
CA ALA A 36 12.50 -7.58 7.98
C ALA A 36 13.15 -6.18 8.12
N ILE A 37 13.87 -5.91 9.20
CA ILE A 37 14.60 -4.66 9.41
C ILE A 37 15.67 -4.48 8.31
N TYR A 38 16.47 -5.50 8.03
CA TYR A 38 17.48 -5.45 6.97
C TYR A 38 16.86 -5.23 5.59
N ALA A 39 15.74 -5.89 5.30
CA ALA A 39 15.03 -5.73 4.03
C ALA A 39 14.49 -4.30 3.85
N ILE A 40 13.89 -3.70 4.90
CA ILE A 40 13.42 -2.31 4.85
C ILE A 40 14.59 -1.36 4.60
N ARG A 41 15.69 -1.51 5.35
CA ARG A 41 16.90 -0.70 5.17
C ARG A 41 17.44 -0.81 3.75
N ARG A 42 17.48 -2.03 3.22
CA ARG A 42 17.95 -2.28 1.86
C ARG A 42 17.11 -1.56 0.81
N MET A 43 15.78 -1.48 0.99
CA MET A 43 14.94 -0.69 0.11
C MET A 43 15.26 0.81 0.20
N ILE A 44 15.50 1.34 1.40
CA ILE A 44 15.87 2.74 1.61
C ILE A 44 17.23 3.05 0.98
N GLU A 45 18.23 2.17 1.15
CA GLU A 45 19.54 2.28 0.50
C GLU A 45 19.42 2.30 -1.04
N ASN A 46 18.44 1.61 -1.60
CA ASN A 46 18.13 1.61 -3.04
C ASN A 46 17.25 2.82 -3.46
N GLY A 47 17.03 3.80 -2.57
CA GLY A 47 16.36 5.06 -2.86
C GLY A 47 14.85 5.06 -2.64
N VAL A 48 14.27 4.05 -1.99
CA VAL A 48 12.88 4.11 -1.51
C VAL A 48 12.83 5.09 -0.34
N ASN A 49 11.91 6.06 -0.39
CA ASN A 49 11.79 7.08 0.65
C ASN A 49 10.46 7.04 1.43
N LEU A 50 9.62 6.02 1.23
CA LEU A 50 8.34 5.89 1.92
C LEU A 50 8.17 4.51 2.53
N ILE A 51 7.78 4.47 3.82
CA ILE A 51 7.38 3.26 4.54
C ILE A 51 5.91 3.39 4.94
N ASP A 52 5.07 2.42 4.55
CA ASP A 52 3.67 2.33 4.93
C ASP A 52 3.44 1.23 5.96
N THR A 53 2.75 1.58 7.05
CA THR A 53 2.39 0.69 8.15
C THR A 53 0.97 0.95 8.64
N ALA A 54 0.53 0.25 9.69
CA ALA A 54 -0.72 0.52 10.40
C ALA A 54 -0.71 -0.10 11.81
N PRO A 55 -1.46 0.47 12.80
CA PRO A 55 -1.60 -0.10 14.14
C PRO A 55 -2.18 -1.51 14.13
N CYS A 56 -3.10 -1.81 13.21
CA CYS A 56 -3.71 -3.14 13.10
C CYS A 56 -2.75 -4.21 12.54
N TYR A 57 -1.61 -3.84 11.95
CA TYR A 57 -0.62 -4.80 11.45
C TYR A 57 0.15 -5.44 12.63
N GLY A 58 -0.32 -6.63 13.04
CA GLY A 58 0.24 -7.30 14.20
C GLY A 58 0.03 -6.56 15.52
N ASN A 59 -1.07 -5.80 15.65
CA ASN A 59 -1.40 -5.03 16.86
C ASN A 59 -0.22 -4.14 17.32
N GLY A 60 0.28 -3.31 16.41
CA GLY A 60 1.39 -2.39 16.62
C GLY A 60 2.79 -3.01 16.45
N THR A 61 2.89 -4.32 16.17
CA THR A 61 4.18 -4.97 15.93
C THR A 61 4.90 -4.37 14.72
N SER A 62 4.16 -4.14 13.62
CA SER A 62 4.72 -3.54 12.42
C SER A 62 5.26 -2.14 12.66
N GLU A 63 4.51 -1.26 13.34
CA GLU A 63 4.98 0.09 13.70
C GLU A 63 6.24 0.05 14.57
N LYS A 64 6.33 -0.87 15.54
CA LYS A 64 7.53 -1.04 16.38
C LYS A 64 8.74 -1.50 15.58
N ILE A 65 8.56 -2.38 14.59
CA ILE A 65 9.64 -2.80 13.69
C ILE A 65 10.12 -1.62 12.85
N VAL A 66 9.20 -0.82 12.31
CA VAL A 66 9.54 0.43 11.59
C VAL A 66 10.27 1.40 12.53
N GLY A 67 9.80 1.55 13.77
CA GLY A 67 10.47 2.37 14.78
C GLY A 67 11.92 1.96 15.06
N GLU A 68 12.24 0.66 15.03
CA GLU A 68 13.63 0.20 15.14
C GLU A 68 14.48 0.60 13.91
N VAL A 69 13.88 0.60 12.70
CA VAL A 69 14.56 1.08 11.49
C VAL A 69 14.87 2.58 11.61
N LEU A 70 13.91 3.37 12.11
CA LEU A 70 14.04 4.82 12.23
C LEU A 70 15.11 5.27 13.24
N LYS A 71 15.52 4.43 14.17
CA LYS A 71 16.62 4.77 15.11
C LYS A 71 17.97 4.99 14.43
N GLU A 72 18.16 4.44 13.22
CA GLU A 72 19.44 4.47 12.51
C GLU A 72 19.40 5.35 11.25
N ILE A 73 18.24 5.94 10.95
CA ILE A 73 18.03 6.75 9.74
C ILE A 73 17.54 8.14 10.19
N PRO A 74 18.16 9.23 9.73
CA PRO A 74 17.63 10.57 9.98
C PRO A 74 16.16 10.65 9.54
N ARG A 75 15.30 11.12 10.47
CA ARG A 75 13.83 11.08 10.30
C ARG A 75 13.35 11.81 9.04
N GLU A 76 14.04 12.85 8.65
CA GLU A 76 13.75 13.67 7.47
C GLU A 76 14.09 13.00 6.13
N GLN A 77 14.84 11.91 6.15
CA GLN A 77 15.19 11.16 4.93
C GLN A 77 14.13 10.14 4.51
N VAL A 78 13.16 9.85 5.41
CA VAL A 78 12.14 8.83 5.18
C VAL A 78 10.76 9.37 5.51
N LEU A 79 9.83 9.20 4.58
CA LEU A 79 8.42 9.49 4.76
C LEU A 79 7.75 8.29 5.45
N ILE A 80 6.92 8.56 6.45
CA ILE A 80 6.17 7.55 7.18
C ILE A 80 4.68 7.71 6.92
N SER A 81 4.06 6.63 6.53
CA SER A 81 2.62 6.49 6.40
C SER A 81 2.10 5.49 7.43
N THR A 82 1.10 5.89 8.21
CA THR A 82 0.32 4.97 9.05
C THR A 82 -1.14 5.36 9.07
N LYS A 83 -1.97 4.61 9.78
CA LYS A 83 -3.42 4.67 9.64
C LYS A 83 -4.11 4.62 11.01
N PHE A 84 -5.44 4.84 11.04
CA PHE A 84 -6.27 4.65 12.23
C PHE A 84 -7.68 4.18 11.86
N GLY A 85 -8.45 3.81 12.85
CA GLY A 85 -9.86 3.50 12.71
C GLY A 85 -10.19 2.01 12.52
N LEU A 86 -9.18 1.11 12.59
CA LEU A 86 -9.39 -0.34 12.67
C LEU A 86 -8.91 -0.85 14.01
N ILE A 87 -9.86 -1.16 14.90
CA ILE A 87 -9.58 -1.64 16.25
C ILE A 87 -9.79 -3.16 16.31
N PRO A 88 -8.84 -3.93 16.90
CA PRO A 88 -9.04 -5.35 17.12
C PRO A 88 -10.34 -5.64 17.88
N ASP A 89 -11.13 -6.56 17.37
CA ASP A 89 -12.37 -7.03 18.01
C ASP A 89 -12.11 -8.37 18.69
N ILE A 90 -12.11 -8.35 20.01
CA ILE A 90 -11.87 -9.55 20.84
C ILE A 90 -12.96 -10.62 20.72
N TYR A 91 -14.17 -10.24 20.27
CA TYR A 91 -15.28 -11.18 20.15
C TYR A 91 -15.30 -11.90 18.80
N THR A 92 -14.98 -11.18 17.72
CA THR A 92 -14.99 -11.75 16.36
C THR A 92 -13.61 -12.22 15.90
N HIS A 93 -12.55 -11.91 16.66
CA HIS A 93 -11.15 -12.07 16.26
C HIS A 93 -10.79 -11.31 14.96
N GLY A 94 -11.63 -10.34 14.57
CA GLY A 94 -11.45 -9.46 13.43
C GLY A 94 -11.15 -8.03 13.87
N TYR A 95 -11.68 -7.08 13.10
CA TYR A 95 -11.57 -5.65 13.38
C TYR A 95 -12.93 -4.99 13.35
N LYS A 96 -13.16 -4.04 14.26
CA LYS A 96 -14.25 -3.08 14.19
C LYS A 96 -13.74 -1.74 13.71
N LYS A 97 -14.62 -0.96 13.10
CA LYS A 97 -14.31 0.41 12.68
C LYS A 97 -14.69 1.38 13.81
N ASP A 98 -13.83 2.35 14.07
CA ASP A 98 -14.06 3.46 15.00
C ASP A 98 -13.18 4.64 14.58
N THR A 99 -13.74 5.55 13.80
CA THR A 99 -13.05 6.76 13.33
C THR A 99 -13.42 7.99 14.15
N SER A 100 -14.04 7.80 15.34
CA SER A 100 -14.40 8.89 16.24
C SER A 100 -13.21 9.74 16.63
N TYR A 101 -13.45 11.02 16.89
CA TYR A 101 -12.45 11.97 17.33
C TYR A 101 -11.60 11.43 18.50
N LYS A 102 -12.28 10.88 19.50
CA LYS A 102 -11.64 10.33 20.71
C LYS A 102 -10.70 9.18 20.37
N ASN A 103 -11.14 8.24 19.51
CA ASN A 103 -10.33 7.10 19.11
C ASN A 103 -9.14 7.56 18.23
N ALA A 104 -9.38 8.41 17.25
CA ALA A 104 -8.36 8.95 16.37
C ALA A 104 -7.23 9.64 17.17
N MET A 105 -7.58 10.48 18.15
CA MET A 105 -6.60 11.15 19.03
C MET A 105 -5.82 10.18 19.94
N ARG A 106 -6.41 9.04 20.29
CA ARG A 106 -5.72 7.98 21.04
C ARG A 106 -4.77 7.20 20.14
N GLU A 107 -5.21 6.83 18.94
CA GLU A 107 -4.41 6.02 18.02
C GLU A 107 -3.18 6.76 17.51
N ILE A 108 -3.29 8.08 17.21
CA ILE A 108 -2.12 8.87 16.80
C ILE A 108 -1.01 8.87 17.87
N GLN A 109 -1.37 9.01 19.15
CA GLN A 109 -0.38 8.97 20.23
C GLN A 109 0.31 7.59 20.33
N SER A 110 -0.47 6.52 20.16
CA SER A 110 0.08 5.16 20.16
C SER A 110 1.02 4.93 18.97
N SER A 111 0.65 5.41 17.77
CA SER A 111 1.47 5.31 16.56
C SER A 111 2.78 6.07 16.69
N LEU A 112 2.74 7.32 17.18
CA LEU A 112 3.94 8.12 17.43
C LEU A 112 4.89 7.43 18.41
N MET A 113 4.35 6.86 19.51
CA MET A 113 5.12 6.11 20.49
C MET A 113 5.73 4.82 19.91
N ASN A 114 4.95 4.04 19.14
CA ASN A 114 5.44 2.80 18.53
C ASN A 114 6.53 3.07 17.48
N LEU A 115 6.39 4.12 16.70
CA LEU A 115 7.33 4.54 15.66
C LEU A 115 8.56 5.28 16.24
N GLY A 116 8.47 5.80 17.48
CA GLY A 116 9.54 6.57 18.10
C GLY A 116 9.82 7.90 17.37
N THR A 117 8.76 8.59 16.91
CA THR A 117 8.84 9.86 16.17
C THR A 117 7.83 10.86 16.69
N ASP A 118 8.09 12.15 16.48
CA ASP A 118 7.20 13.22 16.89
C ASP A 118 6.13 13.57 15.85
N TYR A 119 6.30 13.09 14.61
CA TYR A 119 5.36 13.36 13.52
C TYR A 119 5.28 12.20 12.52
N ILE A 120 4.15 12.13 11.82
CA ILE A 120 3.85 11.20 10.73
C ILE A 120 3.66 12.03 9.46
N ASP A 121 4.20 11.59 8.32
CA ASP A 121 4.05 12.33 7.08
C ASP A 121 2.66 12.14 6.49
N PHE A 122 2.19 10.91 6.29
CA PHE A 122 0.86 10.62 5.77
C PHE A 122 0.05 9.84 6.80
N TYR A 123 -1.09 10.39 7.24
CA TYR A 123 -1.98 9.73 8.19
C TYR A 123 -3.33 9.44 7.57
N PHE A 124 -3.71 8.16 7.55
CA PHE A 124 -4.87 7.69 6.82
C PHE A 124 -6.04 7.31 7.72
N VAL A 125 -7.26 7.67 7.30
CA VAL A 125 -8.45 6.91 7.69
C VAL A 125 -8.38 5.56 6.98
N HIS A 126 -8.21 4.46 7.71
CA HIS A 126 -7.93 3.13 7.14
C HIS A 126 -9.14 2.57 6.37
N TRP A 127 -10.34 2.75 6.92
CA TRP A 127 -11.62 2.42 6.31
C TRP A 127 -12.68 3.42 6.75
N PRO A 128 -13.64 3.77 5.89
CA PRO A 128 -14.77 4.61 6.30
C PRO A 128 -15.58 3.90 7.37
N ASP A 129 -15.98 4.63 8.41
CA ASP A 129 -16.87 4.16 9.48
C ASP A 129 -18.25 4.82 9.34
N VAL A 130 -19.25 4.01 9.01
CA VAL A 130 -20.62 4.50 8.82
C VAL A 130 -21.31 4.94 10.13
N ASN A 131 -20.74 4.59 11.29
CA ASN A 131 -21.27 4.95 12.59
C ASN A 131 -20.70 6.27 13.13
N THR A 132 -19.63 6.80 12.51
CA THR A 132 -19.01 8.07 12.87
C THR A 132 -19.28 9.10 11.79
N PRO A 133 -19.89 10.26 12.10
CA PRO A 133 -20.04 11.34 11.13
C PRO A 133 -18.68 11.80 10.58
N ILE A 134 -18.58 11.98 9.27
CA ILE A 134 -17.31 12.28 8.61
C ILE A 134 -16.66 13.58 9.12
N ASN A 135 -17.47 14.59 9.47
CA ASN A 135 -16.99 15.85 10.05
C ASN A 135 -16.28 15.64 11.40
N GLU A 136 -16.70 14.67 12.21
CA GLU A 136 -16.03 14.34 13.47
C GLU A 136 -14.63 13.74 13.20
N THR A 137 -14.55 12.81 12.25
CA THR A 137 -13.28 12.21 11.82
C THR A 137 -12.32 13.26 11.26
N MET A 138 -12.84 14.16 10.40
CA MET A 138 -12.02 15.23 9.78
C MET A 138 -11.57 16.26 10.81
N ALA A 139 -12.39 16.59 11.81
CA ALA A 139 -12.00 17.47 12.91
C ALA A 139 -10.83 16.92 13.73
N ALA A 140 -10.75 15.59 13.92
CA ALA A 140 -9.60 14.97 14.57
C ALA A 140 -8.32 15.13 13.74
N LEU A 141 -8.39 14.93 12.42
CA LEU A 141 -7.25 15.10 11.51
C LEU A 141 -6.78 16.55 11.43
N GLU A 142 -7.71 17.51 11.40
CA GLU A 142 -7.38 18.95 11.45
C GLU A 142 -6.63 19.30 12.73
N GLU A 143 -7.11 18.82 13.90
CA GLU A 143 -6.44 19.03 15.18
C GLU A 143 -5.05 18.41 15.21
N MET A 144 -4.86 17.20 14.66
CA MET A 144 -3.55 16.54 14.57
C MET A 144 -2.59 17.34 13.68
N LYS A 145 -3.08 17.86 12.54
CA LYS A 145 -2.30 18.71 11.63
C LYS A 145 -1.91 20.03 12.33
N ARG A 146 -2.84 20.64 13.03
CA ARG A 146 -2.58 21.88 13.82
C ARG A 146 -1.55 21.66 14.94
N LYS A 147 -1.53 20.49 15.57
CA LYS A 147 -0.53 20.09 16.58
C LYS A 147 0.80 19.66 16.02
N GLY A 148 0.93 19.52 14.71
CA GLY A 148 2.14 19.03 14.05
C GLY A 148 2.37 17.52 14.18
N TYR A 149 1.38 16.75 14.62
CA TYR A 149 1.47 15.30 14.69
C TYR A 149 1.44 14.63 13.32
N ILE A 150 0.76 15.25 12.34
CA ILE A 150 0.69 14.78 10.97
C ILE A 150 0.96 15.93 10.00
N ARG A 151 1.49 15.58 8.81
CA ARG A 151 1.73 16.56 7.73
C ARG A 151 0.63 16.54 6.69
N TYR A 152 0.27 15.36 6.20
CA TYR A 152 -0.67 15.14 5.10
C TYR A 152 -1.77 14.19 5.50
N VAL A 153 -2.96 14.43 4.97
CA VAL A 153 -4.17 13.65 5.25
C VAL A 153 -4.45 12.69 4.11
N GLY A 154 -4.65 11.42 4.46
CA GLY A 154 -5.02 10.38 3.51
C GLY A 154 -6.32 9.67 3.87
N VAL A 155 -6.94 9.09 2.85
CA VAL A 155 -8.08 8.19 3.02
C VAL A 155 -7.84 6.87 2.28
N SER A 156 -8.30 5.77 2.86
CA SER A 156 -8.19 4.45 2.24
C SER A 156 -9.56 3.81 2.13
N ASN A 157 -9.85 3.18 0.98
CA ASN A 157 -11.13 2.48 0.73
C ASN A 157 -12.37 3.40 0.77
N PHE A 158 -12.21 4.69 0.52
CA PHE A 158 -13.29 5.65 0.39
C PHE A 158 -13.85 5.65 -1.04
N THR A 159 -15.13 6.03 -1.19
CA THR A 159 -15.72 6.35 -2.49
C THR A 159 -15.45 7.81 -2.86
N ALA A 160 -15.67 8.18 -4.12
CA ALA A 160 -15.56 9.57 -4.57
C ALA A 160 -16.49 10.51 -3.80
N GLU A 161 -17.70 10.06 -3.45
CA GLU A 161 -18.66 10.83 -2.67
C GLU A 161 -18.16 11.09 -1.25
N GLN A 162 -17.59 10.07 -0.60
CA GLN A 162 -17.00 10.19 0.74
C GLN A 162 -15.77 11.13 0.72
N ILE A 163 -14.95 11.09 -0.33
CA ILE A 163 -13.83 12.03 -0.47
C ILE A 163 -14.35 13.44 -0.64
N LYS A 164 -15.34 13.68 -1.52
CA LYS A 164 -15.96 15.01 -1.68
C LYS A 164 -16.59 15.54 -0.40
N GLU A 165 -17.18 14.67 0.41
CA GLU A 165 -17.72 15.06 1.72
C GLU A 165 -16.60 15.44 2.69
N ALA A 166 -15.52 14.64 2.76
CA ALA A 166 -14.35 14.93 3.60
C ALA A 166 -13.67 16.25 3.21
N GLU A 167 -13.55 16.54 1.91
CA GLU A 167 -12.98 17.79 1.39
C GLU A 167 -13.74 19.06 1.78
N GLN A 168 -14.99 18.95 2.27
CA GLN A 168 -15.71 20.10 2.83
C GLN A 168 -15.12 20.58 4.15
N TYR A 169 -14.31 19.76 4.82
CA TYR A 169 -13.76 20.02 6.15
C TYR A 169 -12.25 20.15 6.16
N ILE A 170 -11.54 19.33 5.36
CA ILE A 170 -10.08 19.31 5.29
C ILE A 170 -9.63 18.87 3.90
N GLN A 171 -8.51 19.40 3.42
CA GLN A 171 -7.90 18.93 2.19
C GLN A 171 -7.48 17.46 2.32
N ILE A 172 -7.86 16.64 1.34
CA ILE A 172 -7.36 15.28 1.18
C ILE A 172 -6.15 15.32 0.24
N ASP A 173 -5.00 14.92 0.76
CA ASP A 173 -3.73 14.99 0.02
C ASP A 173 -3.49 13.72 -0.79
N VAL A 174 -3.88 12.55 -0.26
CA VAL A 174 -3.60 11.24 -0.86
C VAL A 174 -4.74 10.24 -0.63
N GLN A 175 -4.86 9.27 -1.53
CA GLN A 175 -5.74 8.11 -1.38
C GLN A 175 -4.95 6.80 -1.42
N GLN A 176 -5.43 5.77 -0.71
CA GLN A 176 -4.79 4.45 -0.71
C GLN A 176 -5.79 3.37 -1.14
N PRO A 177 -5.94 3.11 -2.45
CA PRO A 177 -6.81 2.08 -3.00
C PRO A 177 -6.10 0.75 -3.22
N LEU A 178 -6.87 -0.35 -3.29
CA LEU A 178 -6.43 -1.64 -3.84
C LEU A 178 -6.25 -1.50 -5.36
N TYR A 179 -5.04 -1.77 -5.87
CA TYR A 179 -4.77 -1.72 -7.30
C TYR A 179 -3.63 -2.61 -7.74
N SER A 180 -3.89 -3.40 -8.76
CA SER A 180 -2.92 -4.23 -9.47
C SER A 180 -3.46 -4.63 -10.84
N MET A 181 -2.69 -5.37 -11.65
CA MET A 181 -3.16 -5.94 -12.90
C MET A 181 -4.41 -6.85 -12.75
N VAL A 182 -4.64 -7.37 -11.55
CA VAL A 182 -5.73 -8.32 -11.24
C VAL A 182 -6.81 -7.75 -10.32
N ASP A 183 -6.67 -6.49 -9.91
CA ASP A 183 -7.60 -5.76 -9.04
C ASP A 183 -7.69 -4.30 -9.51
N ARG A 184 -8.61 -4.00 -10.43
CA ARG A 184 -8.74 -2.69 -11.09
C ARG A 184 -9.96 -1.88 -10.67
N GLY A 185 -10.71 -2.35 -9.68
CA GLY A 185 -12.00 -1.74 -9.30
C GLY A 185 -11.95 -0.27 -8.84
N PHE A 186 -10.76 0.26 -8.52
CA PHE A 186 -10.57 1.65 -8.11
C PHE A 186 -9.89 2.53 -9.19
N GLU A 187 -9.71 2.04 -10.41
CA GLU A 187 -8.99 2.76 -11.46
C GLU A 187 -9.63 4.11 -11.80
N ASP A 188 -10.95 4.14 -11.97
CA ASP A 188 -11.70 5.38 -12.23
C ASP A 188 -11.59 6.38 -11.06
N LEU A 189 -11.66 5.89 -9.83
CA LEU A 189 -11.48 6.73 -8.63
C LEU A 189 -10.06 7.31 -8.57
N MET A 190 -9.05 6.53 -8.92
CA MET A 190 -7.66 6.98 -8.92
C MET A 190 -7.43 8.07 -9.98
N SER A 191 -7.96 7.87 -11.20
CA SER A 191 -7.91 8.86 -12.27
C SER A 191 -8.63 10.15 -11.87
N TRP A 192 -9.84 10.03 -11.34
CA TRP A 192 -10.61 11.16 -10.83
C TRP A 192 -9.86 11.93 -9.72
N GLY A 193 -9.24 11.22 -8.79
CA GLY A 193 -8.43 11.82 -7.71
C GLY A 193 -7.21 12.54 -8.24
N TYR A 194 -6.50 11.92 -9.19
CA TYR A 194 -5.31 12.49 -9.83
C TYR A 194 -5.58 13.84 -10.50
N ASP A 195 -6.73 13.99 -11.19
CA ASP A 195 -7.16 15.24 -11.81
C ASP A 195 -7.42 16.34 -10.76
N ARG A 196 -7.70 15.97 -9.52
CA ARG A 196 -7.94 16.86 -8.37
C ARG A 196 -6.71 17.11 -7.50
N GLY A 197 -5.57 16.51 -7.85
CA GLY A 197 -4.33 16.60 -7.09
C GLY A 197 -4.20 15.57 -5.96
N ILE A 198 -5.13 14.62 -5.85
CA ILE A 198 -5.11 13.55 -4.85
C ILE A 198 -4.33 12.36 -5.44
N ASP A 199 -3.08 12.21 -5.03
CA ASP A 199 -2.23 11.13 -5.51
C ASP A 199 -2.59 9.77 -4.90
N SER A 200 -2.29 8.67 -5.60
CA SER A 200 -2.62 7.31 -5.15
C SER A 200 -1.39 6.57 -4.65
N MET A 201 -1.50 6.02 -3.43
CA MET A 201 -0.55 5.08 -2.83
C MET A 201 -1.19 3.68 -2.88
N THR A 202 -0.91 2.89 -3.92
CA THR A 202 -1.65 1.66 -4.18
C THR A 202 -1.18 0.50 -3.31
N TYR A 203 -2.11 -0.22 -2.65
CA TYR A 203 -1.81 -1.47 -1.97
C TYR A 203 -2.24 -2.69 -2.80
N GLY A 204 -1.74 -3.87 -2.44
CA GLY A 204 -2.04 -5.10 -3.19
C GLY A 204 -1.36 -5.16 -4.56
N SER A 205 -0.36 -4.35 -4.83
CA SER A 205 0.30 -4.14 -6.13
C SER A 205 0.84 -5.42 -6.78
N MET A 206 1.07 -6.48 -6.00
CA MET A 206 1.51 -7.80 -6.46
C MET A 206 0.37 -8.84 -6.53
N GLY A 207 -0.91 -8.42 -6.45
CA GLY A 207 -2.08 -9.32 -6.50
C GLY A 207 -1.99 -10.43 -5.44
N ALA A 208 -1.76 -10.07 -4.17
CA ALA A 208 -1.53 -11.03 -3.08
C ALA A 208 -0.36 -12.02 -3.34
N GLY A 209 0.61 -11.62 -4.15
CA GLY A 209 1.82 -12.37 -4.48
C GLY A 209 1.74 -13.19 -5.78
N ILE A 210 0.58 -13.35 -6.41
CA ILE A 210 0.43 -14.15 -7.63
C ILE A 210 1.20 -13.55 -8.81
N LEU A 211 1.26 -12.23 -8.90
CA LEU A 211 1.95 -11.51 -9.98
C LEU A 211 3.49 -11.60 -9.90
N SER A 212 4.04 -12.19 -8.81
CA SER A 212 5.46 -12.56 -8.77
C SER A 212 5.82 -13.68 -9.75
N GLY A 213 4.82 -14.39 -10.28
CA GLY A 213 5.01 -15.54 -11.15
C GLY A 213 5.54 -16.80 -10.46
N LYS A 214 5.72 -16.79 -9.13
CA LYS A 214 6.20 -17.96 -8.36
C LYS A 214 5.10 -18.99 -8.10
N ILE A 215 3.82 -18.60 -8.19
CA ILE A 215 2.66 -19.48 -8.00
C ILE A 215 2.05 -19.79 -9.37
N ARG A 216 2.15 -21.06 -9.80
CA ARG A 216 1.71 -21.52 -11.13
C ARG A 216 0.61 -22.59 -11.09
N SER A 217 0.24 -23.02 -9.90
CA SER A 217 -0.90 -23.90 -9.65
C SER A 217 -1.60 -23.47 -8.38
N MET A 218 -2.89 -23.81 -8.22
CA MET A 218 -3.66 -23.42 -7.04
C MET A 218 -2.95 -23.90 -5.77
N PRO A 219 -2.51 -22.97 -4.92
CA PRO A 219 -1.77 -23.32 -3.70
C PRO A 219 -2.72 -23.81 -2.61
N SER A 220 -2.17 -24.55 -1.66
CA SER A 220 -2.84 -24.86 -0.40
C SER A 220 -2.37 -23.85 0.65
N PHE A 221 -3.29 -23.06 1.16
CA PHE A 221 -3.04 -22.11 2.24
C PHE A 221 -3.53 -22.66 3.58
N GLU A 222 -2.96 -22.16 4.68
CA GLU A 222 -3.50 -22.40 6.02
C GLU A 222 -4.90 -21.76 6.14
N LYS A 223 -5.77 -22.35 6.97
CA LYS A 223 -7.19 -21.93 7.09
C LYS A 223 -7.39 -20.44 7.41
N ASN A 224 -6.44 -19.82 8.10
CA ASN A 224 -6.50 -18.42 8.53
C ASN A 224 -5.70 -17.48 7.61
N ASP A 225 -5.25 -17.94 6.45
CA ASP A 225 -4.50 -17.10 5.53
C ASP A 225 -5.42 -16.04 4.90
N LEU A 226 -5.04 -14.78 5.01
CA LEU A 226 -5.83 -13.65 4.50
C LEU A 226 -6.01 -13.68 2.98
N ARG A 227 -5.14 -14.37 2.25
CA ARG A 227 -5.27 -14.54 0.80
C ARG A 227 -6.53 -15.31 0.40
N LEU A 228 -7.08 -16.12 1.31
CA LEU A 228 -8.33 -16.87 1.07
C LEU A 228 -9.60 -16.04 1.29
N THR A 229 -9.53 -15.03 2.16
CA THR A 229 -10.70 -14.29 2.62
C THR A 229 -10.77 -12.86 2.09
N PHE A 230 -9.63 -12.19 2.01
CA PHE A 230 -9.54 -10.79 1.60
C PHE A 230 -9.47 -10.62 0.08
N TYR A 231 -8.82 -11.57 -0.64
CA TYR A 231 -8.66 -11.52 -2.08
C TYR A 231 -9.48 -12.61 -2.76
N ASP A 232 -9.95 -12.35 -3.98
CA ASP A 232 -10.56 -13.36 -4.85
C ASP A 232 -9.56 -13.97 -5.86
N THR A 233 -8.33 -13.49 -5.85
CA THR A 233 -7.21 -13.89 -6.71
C THR A 233 -6.99 -15.41 -6.77
N TYR A 234 -7.21 -16.10 -5.64
CA TYR A 234 -7.04 -17.54 -5.50
C TYR A 234 -8.37 -18.30 -5.58
N LYS A 235 -9.34 -17.80 -6.34
CA LYS A 235 -10.64 -18.44 -6.60
C LYS A 235 -10.84 -18.61 -8.10
N GLU A 236 -11.47 -19.72 -8.49
CA GLU A 236 -11.89 -19.90 -9.88
C GLU A 236 -13.15 -19.06 -10.19
N PRO A 237 -13.30 -18.54 -11.40
CA PRO A 237 -12.41 -18.70 -12.58
C PRO A 237 -11.25 -17.69 -12.64
N LYS A 238 -11.11 -16.78 -11.66
CA LYS A 238 -10.12 -15.69 -11.69
C LYS A 238 -8.70 -16.23 -11.69
N PHE A 239 -8.41 -17.27 -10.88
CA PHE A 239 -7.09 -17.88 -10.84
C PHE A 239 -6.63 -18.38 -12.23
N SER A 240 -7.47 -19.14 -12.93
CA SER A 240 -7.16 -19.64 -14.28
C SER A 240 -6.91 -18.50 -15.27
N LYS A 241 -7.68 -17.42 -15.21
CA LYS A 241 -7.51 -16.22 -16.03
C LYS A 241 -6.17 -15.53 -15.77
N ILE A 242 -5.76 -15.45 -14.51
CA ILE A 242 -4.45 -14.90 -14.13
C ILE A 242 -3.31 -15.75 -14.69
N MET A 243 -3.46 -17.06 -14.74
CA MET A 243 -2.45 -17.94 -15.37
C MET A 243 -2.24 -17.61 -16.85
N GLU A 244 -3.32 -17.23 -17.58
CA GLU A 244 -3.19 -16.79 -18.98
C GLU A 244 -2.49 -15.41 -19.08
N LEU A 245 -2.78 -14.49 -18.18
CA LEU A 245 -2.04 -13.22 -18.11
C LEU A 245 -0.56 -13.44 -17.82
N LEU A 246 -0.23 -14.33 -16.89
CA LEU A 246 1.16 -14.63 -16.53
C LEU A 246 1.98 -15.17 -17.70
N LYS A 247 1.38 -15.88 -18.68
CA LYS A 247 2.09 -16.31 -19.89
C LYS A 247 2.57 -15.13 -20.74
N VAL A 248 1.75 -14.09 -20.85
CA VAL A 248 2.14 -12.86 -21.55
C VAL A 248 3.22 -12.12 -20.78
N MET A 249 3.08 -12.03 -19.47
CA MET A 249 4.09 -11.41 -18.60
C MET A 249 5.43 -12.15 -18.66
N ASP A 250 5.42 -13.50 -18.73
CA ASP A 250 6.64 -14.31 -18.91
C ASP A 250 7.38 -13.93 -20.17
N SER A 251 6.67 -13.83 -21.30
CA SER A 251 7.28 -13.47 -22.58
C SER A 251 7.95 -12.08 -22.55
N ILE A 252 7.31 -11.11 -21.88
CA ILE A 252 7.88 -9.76 -21.72
C ILE A 252 9.08 -9.80 -20.77
N ALA A 253 8.96 -10.50 -19.65
CA ALA A 253 10.02 -10.65 -18.65
C ALA A 253 11.27 -11.29 -19.26
N ASP A 254 11.10 -12.35 -20.05
CA ASP A 254 12.17 -13.03 -20.78
C ASP A 254 12.85 -12.09 -21.77
N GLY A 255 12.08 -11.27 -22.51
CA GLY A 255 12.61 -10.27 -23.45
C GLY A 255 13.50 -9.22 -22.79
N HIS A 256 13.22 -8.86 -21.55
CA HIS A 256 14.01 -7.92 -20.75
C HIS A 256 15.01 -8.61 -19.81
N ASN A 257 15.02 -9.93 -19.73
CA ASN A 257 15.85 -10.71 -18.79
C ASN A 257 15.63 -10.29 -17.33
N VAL A 258 14.36 -10.17 -16.91
CA VAL A 258 13.95 -9.72 -15.57
C VAL A 258 12.93 -10.68 -14.95
N PRO A 259 12.77 -10.67 -13.61
CA PRO A 259 11.67 -11.40 -12.96
C PRO A 259 10.28 -10.86 -13.36
N VAL A 260 9.30 -11.76 -13.49
CA VAL A 260 7.91 -11.45 -13.87
C VAL A 260 7.28 -10.37 -12.94
N GLY A 261 7.59 -10.39 -11.65
CA GLY A 261 7.09 -9.39 -10.69
C GLY A 261 7.46 -7.95 -11.07
N GLN A 262 8.60 -7.74 -11.73
CA GLN A 262 8.99 -6.41 -12.19
C GLN A 262 8.13 -5.91 -13.35
N VAL A 263 7.58 -6.81 -14.18
CA VAL A 263 6.59 -6.44 -15.23
C VAL A 263 5.34 -5.88 -14.57
N ALA A 264 4.81 -6.53 -13.53
CA ALA A 264 3.63 -6.07 -12.81
C ALA A 264 3.84 -4.70 -12.15
N LEU A 265 4.98 -4.49 -11.49
CA LEU A 265 5.31 -3.23 -10.84
C LEU A 265 5.54 -2.11 -11.85
N ASN A 266 6.23 -2.39 -12.96
CA ASN A 266 6.41 -1.41 -14.03
C ASN A 266 5.07 -1.01 -14.64
N TRP A 267 4.20 -1.98 -14.93
CA TRP A 267 2.88 -1.71 -15.49
C TRP A 267 2.07 -0.76 -14.60
N SER A 268 1.97 -1.03 -13.31
CA SER A 268 1.19 -0.19 -12.39
C SER A 268 1.82 1.19 -12.21
N THR A 269 3.14 1.27 -11.99
CA THR A 269 3.83 2.54 -11.68
C THR A 269 4.01 3.44 -12.90
N GLN A 270 3.85 2.94 -14.12
CA GLN A 270 3.83 3.75 -15.34
C GLN A 270 2.48 4.42 -15.60
N LYS A 271 1.39 4.02 -14.91
CA LYS A 271 0.12 4.75 -14.96
C LYS A 271 0.27 6.11 -14.25
N GLU A 272 -0.24 7.19 -14.86
CA GLU A 272 -0.08 8.55 -14.33
C GLU A 272 -0.72 8.73 -12.95
N TYR A 273 -1.89 8.13 -12.75
CA TYR A 273 -2.68 8.20 -11.51
C TYR A 273 -2.13 7.32 -10.37
N VAL A 274 -1.07 6.53 -10.60
CA VAL A 274 -0.38 5.78 -9.55
C VAL A 274 0.81 6.60 -9.08
N GLY A 275 0.74 7.15 -7.89
CA GLY A 275 1.84 7.90 -7.27
C GLY A 275 2.95 6.97 -6.81
N THR A 276 2.61 5.95 -6.02
CA THR A 276 3.54 4.91 -5.55
C THR A 276 2.83 3.56 -5.37
N ALA A 277 3.57 2.47 -5.57
CA ALA A 277 3.11 1.11 -5.31
C ALA A 277 3.70 0.59 -3.98
N LEU A 278 2.82 0.21 -3.04
CA LEU A 278 3.22 -0.40 -1.78
C LEU A 278 3.54 -1.88 -2.02
N VAL A 279 4.75 -2.29 -1.70
CA VAL A 279 5.21 -3.67 -1.91
C VAL A 279 5.73 -4.26 -0.62
N GLY A 280 5.24 -5.45 -0.29
CA GLY A 280 5.73 -6.23 0.84
C GLY A 280 7.16 -6.70 0.61
N VAL A 281 8.01 -6.58 1.63
CA VAL A 281 9.38 -7.08 1.61
C VAL A 281 9.62 -7.96 2.82
N ARG A 282 10.32 -9.09 2.64
CA ARG A 282 10.62 -10.05 3.72
C ARG A 282 12.09 -10.42 3.81
N SER A 283 12.86 -10.18 2.74
CA SER A 283 14.29 -10.45 2.70
C SER A 283 15.03 -9.40 1.87
N VAL A 284 16.33 -9.33 2.04
CA VAL A 284 17.21 -8.42 1.29
C VAL A 284 17.15 -8.70 -0.22
N GLU A 285 17.08 -9.97 -0.62
CA GLU A 285 16.95 -10.38 -2.01
C GLU A 285 15.65 -9.84 -2.64
N HIS A 286 14.52 -9.91 -1.91
CA HIS A 286 13.26 -9.33 -2.37
C HIS A 286 13.33 -7.81 -2.47
N ALA A 287 14.05 -7.15 -1.56
CA ALA A 287 14.26 -5.71 -1.62
C ALA A 287 15.01 -5.31 -2.90
N ASP A 288 16.10 -6.00 -3.20
CA ASP A 288 16.89 -5.77 -4.41
C ASP A 288 16.09 -6.08 -5.69
N GLU A 289 15.37 -7.23 -5.72
CA GLU A 289 14.52 -7.62 -6.86
C GLU A 289 13.46 -6.55 -7.15
N ASN A 290 12.76 -6.07 -6.12
CA ASN A 290 11.73 -5.05 -6.25
C ASN A 290 12.30 -3.71 -6.74
N CYS A 291 13.43 -3.26 -6.18
CA CYS A 291 14.03 -1.97 -6.55
C CYS A 291 14.58 -1.95 -7.97
N LYS A 292 15.09 -3.08 -8.49
CA LYS A 292 15.55 -3.21 -9.89
C LYS A 292 14.43 -3.00 -10.92
N THR A 293 13.17 -3.03 -10.53
CA THR A 293 12.04 -2.65 -11.40
C THR A 293 12.26 -1.31 -12.09
N PHE A 294 12.96 -0.38 -11.45
CA PHE A 294 13.15 0.98 -11.94
C PHE A 294 14.42 1.21 -12.79
N ASP A 295 15.16 0.14 -13.09
CA ASP A 295 16.31 0.17 -13.99
C ASP A 295 15.90 0.10 -15.48
N TRP A 296 14.65 -0.28 -15.74
CA TRP A 296 14.07 -0.43 -17.08
C TRP A 296 12.59 0.03 -17.11
N LYS A 297 11.99 0.08 -18.28
CA LYS A 297 10.57 0.45 -18.46
C LYS A 297 9.92 -0.46 -19.49
N LEU A 298 8.63 -0.71 -19.32
CA LEU A 298 7.78 -1.25 -20.38
C LEU A 298 7.66 -0.23 -21.51
N THR A 299 7.73 -0.70 -22.74
CA THR A 299 7.41 0.09 -23.93
C THR A 299 5.91 0.33 -24.03
N GLU A 300 5.49 1.32 -24.81
CA GLU A 300 4.06 1.57 -25.07
C GLU A 300 3.35 0.35 -25.69
N GLU A 301 4.05 -0.41 -26.52
CA GLU A 301 3.50 -1.62 -27.15
C GLU A 301 3.29 -2.72 -26.11
N GLU A 302 4.25 -2.96 -25.22
CA GLU A 302 4.13 -3.93 -24.13
C GLU A 302 3.02 -3.54 -23.17
N MET A 303 2.87 -2.24 -22.84
CA MET A 303 1.75 -1.74 -22.04
C MET A 303 0.40 -2.07 -22.70
N LYS A 304 0.25 -1.83 -24.02
CA LYS A 304 -0.96 -2.17 -24.77
C LYS A 304 -1.24 -3.67 -24.79
N ILE A 305 -0.21 -4.50 -24.99
CA ILE A 305 -0.34 -5.96 -24.96
C ILE A 305 -0.86 -6.42 -23.60
N LEU A 306 -0.30 -5.89 -22.51
CA LEU A 306 -0.74 -6.23 -21.15
C LEU A 306 -2.18 -5.76 -20.89
N ASP A 307 -2.50 -4.50 -21.21
CA ASP A 307 -3.84 -3.95 -21.02
C ASP A 307 -4.90 -4.75 -21.83
N SER A 308 -4.61 -5.09 -23.10
CA SER A 308 -5.49 -5.92 -23.92
C SER A 308 -5.68 -7.32 -23.33
N LYS A 309 -4.63 -7.93 -22.77
CA LYS A 309 -4.73 -9.25 -22.15
C LYS A 309 -5.52 -9.22 -20.84
N ILE A 310 -5.37 -8.18 -20.05
CA ILE A 310 -6.14 -7.96 -18.82
C ILE A 310 -7.65 -7.85 -19.17
N GLU A 311 -7.99 -7.09 -20.21
CA GLU A 311 -9.37 -6.94 -20.69
C GLU A 311 -9.94 -8.26 -21.23
N GLU A 312 -9.17 -8.98 -22.07
CA GLU A 312 -9.56 -10.30 -22.60
C GLU A 312 -9.87 -11.29 -21.47
N CYS A 313 -9.06 -11.28 -20.42
CA CYS A 313 -9.26 -12.13 -19.25
C CYS A 313 -10.38 -11.64 -18.33
N ALA A 314 -10.89 -10.43 -18.52
CA ALA A 314 -11.84 -9.76 -17.62
C ALA A 314 -11.33 -9.76 -16.17
N LEU A 315 -10.12 -9.21 -15.96
CA LEU A 315 -9.43 -9.05 -14.69
C LEU A 315 -9.52 -7.61 -14.18
#